data_93315fca644d0e0ae114606dc216cb2a
#
_entry.id   93315fca644d0e0ae114606dc216cb2a
#
_cell.length_a   1.000
_cell.length_b   1.000
_cell.length_c   1.000
_cell.angle_alpha   90.00
_cell.angle_beta   90.00
_cell.angle_gamma   90.00
#
_symmetry.space_group_name_H-M   'P 1'
#
loop_
_entity.id
_entity.type
_entity.pdbx_description
1 polymer ?
#
loop_
_entity_poly.entity_id
_entity_poly.type
_entity_poly.pdbx_seq_one_letter_code
_entity_poly.pdbx_strand_id
1 'polypeptide(L)'
;WSLADYAEGRPTEGILLSYRAEANQQFARNVDILTPMYWSEVERWTDTQVGRRGAEYQQFKQQKAQECIALAAEVIPGFESAIDKQFSSTPLTYRDYTATAQGAAYGIRKDYNSPMQTLLTPRTPVPNLLLTGQNLNLHGILGVSMSSFFTCAEILGMETATDGLKFDD
;
A
#
# COMPACT_ATOMS: atom_id res chain seq x y z
N TRP A 1 -9.66 11.85 -8.26
CA TRP A 1 -9.42 10.40 -8.35
C TRP A 1 -10.77 9.70 -8.44
N SER A 2 -11.14 9.22 -9.61
CA SER A 2 -12.32 8.37 -9.77
C SER A 2 -11.89 6.91 -9.68
N LEU A 3 -12.37 6.20 -8.66
CA LEU A 3 -12.16 4.75 -8.55
C LEU A 3 -12.80 3.98 -9.73
N ALA A 4 -13.74 4.61 -10.44
CA ALA A 4 -14.36 4.03 -11.63
C ALA A 4 -13.36 3.89 -12.78
N ASP A 5 -12.42 4.81 -12.93
CA ASP A 5 -11.41 4.78 -13.99
C ASP A 5 -10.44 3.60 -13.80
N TYR A 6 -10.23 3.15 -12.55
CA TYR A 6 -9.43 1.97 -12.25
C TYR A 6 -10.16 0.64 -12.54
N ALA A 7 -11.48 0.62 -12.54
CA ALA A 7 -12.25 -0.60 -12.75
C ALA A 7 -12.24 -1.10 -14.21
N GLU A 8 -11.87 -0.26 -15.16
CA GLU A 8 -11.96 -0.54 -16.61
C GLU A 8 -10.64 -0.93 -17.27
N GLY A 9 -9.57 -1.16 -16.49
CA GLY A 9 -8.27 -1.61 -17.02
C GLY A 9 -7.57 -0.59 -17.92
N ARG A 10 -7.85 0.69 -17.75
CA ARG A 10 -7.16 1.76 -18.47
C ARG A 10 -5.71 1.90 -17.99
N PRO A 11 -4.79 2.36 -18.87
CA PRO A 11 -3.43 2.67 -18.45
C PRO A 11 -3.47 3.65 -17.27
N THR A 12 -2.50 3.54 -16.38
CA THR A 12 -2.43 4.38 -15.17
C THR A 12 -2.32 5.85 -15.57
N GLU A 13 -3.39 6.59 -15.36
CA GLU A 13 -3.46 8.03 -15.65
C GLU A 13 -3.05 8.88 -14.45
N GLY A 14 -2.68 8.26 -13.32
CA GLY A 14 -2.34 8.98 -12.10
C GLY A 14 -1.25 8.33 -11.27
N ILE A 15 -0.42 9.20 -10.70
CA ILE A 15 0.63 8.81 -9.76
C ILE A 15 0.50 9.62 -8.47
N LEU A 16 0.90 9.03 -7.35
CA LEU A 16 1.14 9.73 -6.09
C LEU A 16 2.65 9.90 -5.92
N LEU A 17 3.08 11.14 -5.80
CA LEU A 17 4.47 11.47 -5.49
C LEU A 17 4.60 11.75 -4.00
N SER A 18 5.50 11.04 -3.33
CA SER A 18 5.87 11.27 -1.94
C SER A 18 7.37 11.52 -1.84
N TYR A 19 7.75 12.62 -1.21
CA TYR A 19 9.14 12.97 -1.00
C TYR A 19 9.34 13.58 0.38
N ARG A 20 10.55 13.46 0.91
CA ARG A 20 10.97 14.12 2.14
C ARG A 20 12.25 14.90 1.87
N ALA A 21 12.21 16.19 2.16
CA ALA A 21 13.40 17.00 2.31
C ALA A 21 13.74 17.10 3.80
N GLU A 22 14.99 16.90 4.17
CA GLU A 22 15.45 17.17 5.54
C GLU A 22 15.39 18.68 5.80
N ALA A 23 15.19 19.08 7.05
CA ALA A 23 14.94 20.50 7.43
C ALA A 23 16.00 21.48 6.94
N ASN A 24 17.21 21.02 6.66
CA ASN A 24 18.34 21.84 6.19
C ASN A 24 18.73 21.57 4.72
N GLN A 25 17.89 20.85 3.96
CA GLN A 25 18.18 20.51 2.56
C GLN A 25 17.15 21.16 1.63
N GLN A 26 17.66 21.76 0.55
CA GLN A 26 16.83 22.37 -0.47
C GLN A 26 16.15 21.33 -1.38
N PHE A 27 16.70 20.11 -1.45
CA PHE A 27 16.24 19.05 -2.34
C PHE A 27 15.99 17.76 -1.61
N ALA A 28 14.98 17.01 -2.04
CA ALA A 28 14.75 15.66 -1.59
C ALA A 28 15.80 14.71 -2.18
N ARG A 29 16.27 13.75 -1.37
CA ARG A 29 17.19 12.69 -1.83
C ARG A 29 16.46 11.53 -2.51
N ASN A 30 15.24 11.27 -2.07
CA ASN A 30 14.41 10.17 -2.56
C ASN A 30 13.02 10.67 -2.88
N VAL A 31 12.45 10.11 -3.94
CA VAL A 31 11.05 10.32 -4.30
C VAL A 31 10.42 8.94 -4.51
N ASP A 32 9.34 8.69 -3.81
CA ASP A 32 8.52 7.50 -4.02
C ASP A 32 7.40 7.84 -4.99
N ILE A 33 7.27 7.04 -6.04
CA ILE A 33 6.16 7.14 -6.99
C ILE A 33 5.27 5.91 -6.77
N LEU A 34 4.04 6.14 -6.34
CA LEU A 34 3.05 5.10 -6.16
C LEU A 34 1.99 5.20 -7.27
N THR A 35 1.73 4.09 -7.91
CA THR A 35 0.69 3.95 -8.92
C THR A 35 -0.10 2.67 -8.70
N PRO A 36 -1.42 2.68 -8.89
CA PRO A 36 -2.20 1.45 -8.88
C PRO A 36 -1.78 0.50 -10.02
N MET A 37 -1.79 -0.80 -9.72
CA MET A 37 -1.54 -1.86 -10.70
C MET A 37 -2.49 -3.02 -10.42
N TYR A 38 -3.09 -3.57 -11.47
CA TYR A 38 -3.96 -4.74 -11.33
C TYR A 38 -3.14 -6.03 -11.26
N TRP A 39 -3.65 -6.99 -10.51
CA TRP A 39 -3.05 -8.31 -10.44
C TRP A 39 -2.92 -8.98 -11.82
N SER A 40 -3.93 -8.82 -12.68
CA SER A 40 -3.94 -9.34 -14.05
C SER A 40 -2.75 -8.90 -14.91
N GLU A 41 -2.13 -7.75 -14.61
CA GLU A 41 -0.95 -7.27 -15.33
C GLU A 41 0.30 -8.10 -15.02
N VAL A 42 0.35 -8.75 -13.87
CA VAL A 42 1.51 -9.53 -13.39
C VAL A 42 1.22 -11.01 -13.19
N GLU A 43 -0.02 -11.43 -13.35
CA GLU A 43 -0.50 -12.80 -13.08
C GLU A 43 0.28 -13.87 -13.82
N ARG A 44 0.68 -13.61 -15.06
CA ARG A 44 1.48 -14.53 -15.89
C ARG A 44 2.84 -14.92 -15.29
N TRP A 45 3.34 -14.16 -14.33
CA TRP A 45 4.59 -14.47 -13.62
C TRP A 45 4.37 -15.01 -12.20
N THR A 46 3.15 -15.41 -11.86
CA THR A 46 2.76 -15.87 -10.52
C THR A 46 3.60 -17.04 -10.03
N ASP A 47 3.91 -17.99 -10.91
CA ASP A 47 4.66 -19.21 -10.59
C ASP A 47 6.18 -19.03 -10.67
N THR A 48 6.65 -17.79 -10.82
CA THR A 48 8.07 -17.47 -10.85
C THR A 48 8.59 -17.05 -9.48
N GLN A 49 9.88 -17.25 -9.24
CA GLN A 49 10.53 -16.88 -7.97
C GLN A 49 11.12 -15.48 -8.00
N VAL A 50 11.20 -14.85 -6.84
CA VAL A 50 11.90 -13.56 -6.63
C VAL A 50 13.32 -13.65 -7.19
N GLY A 51 13.73 -12.65 -7.95
CA GLY A 51 15.05 -12.59 -8.59
C GLY A 51 15.23 -13.48 -9.83
N ARG A 52 14.25 -14.34 -10.17
CA ARG A 52 14.33 -15.29 -11.29
C ARG A 52 13.11 -15.23 -12.22
N ARG A 53 12.48 -14.07 -12.38
CA ARG A 53 11.26 -13.89 -13.19
C ARG A 53 11.52 -13.70 -14.69
N GLY A 54 12.78 -13.71 -15.12
CA GLY A 54 13.17 -13.59 -16.52
C GLY A 54 13.21 -12.14 -17.06
N ALA A 55 13.72 -12.02 -18.28
CA ALA A 55 13.95 -10.72 -18.93
C ALA A 55 12.64 -9.98 -19.24
N GLU A 56 11.61 -10.70 -19.65
CA GLU A 56 10.31 -10.11 -19.98
C GLU A 56 9.68 -9.37 -18.78
N TYR A 57 9.77 -9.97 -17.59
CA TYR A 57 9.32 -9.30 -16.37
C TYR A 57 10.13 -8.04 -16.05
N GLN A 58 11.44 -8.06 -16.27
CA GLN A 58 12.28 -6.89 -16.06
C GLN A 58 11.96 -5.78 -17.06
N GLN A 59 11.72 -6.11 -18.31
CA GLN A 59 11.27 -5.15 -19.33
C GLN A 59 9.92 -4.54 -18.97
N PHE A 60 8.96 -5.36 -18.56
CA PHE A 60 7.65 -4.88 -18.07
C PHE A 60 7.80 -3.89 -16.91
N LYS A 61 8.61 -4.23 -15.90
CA LYS A 61 8.89 -3.33 -14.76
C LYS A 61 9.53 -2.02 -15.20
N GLN A 62 10.49 -2.10 -16.11
CA GLN A 62 11.19 -0.92 -16.62
C GLN A 62 10.23 -0.03 -17.41
N GLN A 63 9.39 -0.60 -18.26
CA GLN A 63 8.38 0.15 -18.99
C GLN A 63 7.44 0.88 -18.04
N LYS A 64 6.88 0.19 -17.04
CA LYS A 64 5.98 0.80 -16.03
C LYS A 64 6.67 1.91 -15.23
N ALA A 65 7.94 1.72 -14.89
CA ALA A 65 8.70 2.76 -14.21
C ALA A 65 8.90 3.99 -15.10
N GLN A 66 9.18 3.82 -16.39
CA GLN A 66 9.33 4.94 -17.34
C GLN A 66 8.01 5.69 -17.55
N GLU A 67 6.87 4.98 -17.64
CA GLU A 67 5.55 5.61 -17.69
C GLU A 67 5.30 6.51 -16.47
N CYS A 68 5.63 6.03 -15.26
CA CYS A 68 5.51 6.81 -14.03
C CYS A 68 6.45 8.02 -13.98
N ILE A 69 7.69 7.85 -14.43
CA ILE A 69 8.69 8.93 -14.51
C ILE A 69 8.25 10.02 -15.49
N ALA A 70 7.71 9.63 -16.65
CA ALA A 70 7.20 10.56 -17.64
C ALA A 70 6.05 11.42 -17.07
N LEU A 71 5.08 10.80 -16.37
CA LEU A 71 4.01 11.53 -15.69
C LEU A 71 4.54 12.49 -14.61
N ALA A 72 5.57 12.07 -13.86
CA ALA A 72 6.21 12.95 -12.87
C ALA A 72 6.92 14.14 -13.52
N ALA A 73 7.55 13.91 -14.68
CA ALA A 73 8.25 14.95 -15.42
C ALA A 73 7.32 16.02 -16.02
N GLU A 74 6.06 15.70 -16.28
CA GLU A 74 5.05 16.67 -16.71
C GLU A 74 4.80 17.77 -15.66
N VAL A 75 4.93 17.44 -14.37
CA VAL A 75 4.66 18.36 -13.26
C VAL A 75 5.93 18.88 -12.58
N ILE A 76 7.05 18.16 -12.69
CA ILE A 76 8.32 18.53 -12.07
C ILE A 76 9.39 18.72 -13.16
N PRO A 77 9.67 19.96 -13.57
CA PRO A 77 10.71 20.23 -14.57
C PRO A 77 12.06 19.65 -14.16
N GLY A 78 12.71 18.93 -15.08
CA GLY A 78 14.01 18.33 -14.84
C GLY A 78 14.02 17.06 -14.01
N PHE A 79 12.85 16.50 -13.66
CA PHE A 79 12.73 15.31 -12.83
C PHE A 79 13.53 14.12 -13.37
N GLU A 80 13.35 13.79 -14.65
CA GLU A 80 14.03 12.66 -15.28
C GLU A 80 15.57 12.80 -15.24
N SER A 81 16.09 14.00 -15.49
CA SER A 81 17.54 14.25 -15.46
C SER A 81 18.14 14.23 -14.06
N ALA A 82 17.33 14.32 -13.02
CA ALA A 82 17.77 14.27 -11.62
C ALA A 82 17.82 12.84 -11.05
N ILE A 83 17.38 11.83 -11.81
CA ILE A 83 17.37 10.44 -11.36
C ILE A 83 18.74 9.82 -11.50
N ASP A 84 19.37 9.48 -10.36
CA ASP A 84 20.63 8.72 -10.31
C ASP A 84 20.35 7.19 -10.36
N LYS A 85 19.39 6.73 -9.56
CA LYS A 85 19.01 5.32 -9.46
C LYS A 85 17.51 5.17 -9.30
N GLN A 86 16.98 4.08 -9.86
CA GLN A 86 15.57 3.71 -9.69
C GLN A 86 15.41 2.25 -9.26
N PHE A 87 14.42 2.02 -8.42
CA PHE A 87 13.96 0.71 -8.00
C PHE A 87 12.45 0.64 -8.18
N SER A 88 11.94 -0.52 -8.56
CA SER A 88 10.50 -0.69 -8.73
C SER A 88 10.01 -1.99 -8.11
N SER A 89 8.82 -1.95 -7.54
CA SER A 89 8.10 -3.08 -6.98
C SER A 89 6.77 -3.25 -7.72
N THR A 90 6.28 -4.47 -7.80
CA THR A 90 4.97 -4.80 -8.37
C THR A 90 4.13 -5.54 -7.34
N PRO A 91 2.85 -5.84 -7.60
CA PRO A 91 2.05 -6.68 -6.74
C PRO A 91 2.70 -8.03 -6.41
N LEU A 92 3.48 -8.63 -7.33
CA LEU A 92 4.25 -9.85 -7.03
C LEU A 92 5.33 -9.64 -5.96
N THR A 93 5.96 -8.47 -5.93
CA THR A 93 6.93 -8.14 -4.87
C THR A 93 6.23 -8.05 -3.51
N TYR A 94 5.09 -7.36 -3.46
CA TYR A 94 4.30 -7.27 -2.22
C TYR A 94 3.84 -8.65 -1.76
N ARG A 95 3.26 -9.48 -2.64
CA ARG A 95 2.87 -10.85 -2.32
C ARG A 95 4.01 -11.65 -1.69
N ASP A 96 5.17 -11.62 -2.31
CA ASP A 96 6.29 -12.48 -1.93
C ASP A 96 6.96 -12.05 -0.61
N TYR A 97 6.95 -10.74 -0.31
CA TYR A 97 7.58 -10.22 0.91
C TYR A 97 6.60 -10.01 2.07
N THR A 98 5.33 -9.84 1.81
CA THR A 98 4.32 -9.55 2.85
C THR A 98 3.26 -10.64 2.98
N ALA A 99 3.28 -11.66 2.12
CA ALA A 99 2.29 -12.73 2.05
C ALA A 99 0.82 -12.23 1.87
N THR A 100 0.64 -11.03 1.34
CA THR A 100 -0.70 -10.49 1.08
C THR A 100 -1.30 -11.10 -0.18
N ALA A 101 -2.59 -11.39 -0.14
CA ALA A 101 -3.31 -11.92 -1.28
C ALA A 101 -3.20 -10.96 -2.47
N GLN A 102 -2.78 -11.48 -3.63
CA GLN A 102 -2.59 -10.73 -4.86
C GLN A 102 -1.73 -9.46 -4.72
N GLY A 103 -0.85 -9.43 -3.71
CA GLY A 103 0.04 -8.31 -3.47
C GLY A 103 -0.67 -7.03 -3.03
N ALA A 104 -1.81 -7.14 -2.35
CA ALA A 104 -2.54 -5.99 -1.84
C ALA A 104 -1.67 -5.17 -0.87
N ALA A 105 -1.45 -3.89 -1.18
CA ALA A 105 -0.63 -3.02 -0.36
C ALA A 105 -1.36 -2.52 0.91
N TYR A 106 -2.68 -2.36 0.82
CA TYR A 106 -3.50 -1.70 1.85
C TYR A 106 -4.55 -2.62 2.49
N GLY A 107 -4.36 -3.94 2.39
CA GLY A 107 -5.29 -4.91 2.96
C GLY A 107 -6.55 -5.12 2.12
N ILE A 108 -7.63 -5.54 2.79
CA ILE A 108 -8.91 -5.85 2.16
C ILE A 108 -9.56 -4.57 1.62
N ARG A 109 -10.05 -4.62 0.38
CA ARG A 109 -10.81 -3.52 -0.22
C ARG A 109 -12.07 -3.25 0.61
N LYS A 110 -12.24 -2.00 1.02
CA LYS A 110 -13.45 -1.54 1.70
C LYS A 110 -14.47 -1.06 0.67
N ASP A 111 -15.69 -1.56 0.76
CA ASP A 111 -16.78 -1.15 -0.12
C ASP A 111 -17.58 -0.01 0.52
N TYR A 112 -17.52 1.18 -0.06
CA TYR A 112 -18.23 2.35 0.46
C TYR A 112 -19.75 2.24 0.29
N ASN A 113 -20.24 1.43 -0.66
CA ASN A 113 -21.68 1.18 -0.84
C ASN A 113 -22.23 0.18 0.19
N SER A 114 -21.37 -0.69 0.72
CA SER A 114 -21.74 -1.73 1.68
C SER A 114 -20.66 -1.87 2.76
N PRO A 115 -20.38 -0.81 3.54
CA PRO A 115 -19.23 -0.78 4.44
C PRO A 115 -19.27 -1.90 5.49
N MET A 116 -20.44 -2.29 5.95
CA MET A 116 -20.59 -3.34 6.95
C MET A 116 -20.16 -4.73 6.47
N GLN A 117 -20.17 -4.98 5.15
CA GLN A 117 -19.74 -6.27 4.61
C GLN A 117 -18.21 -6.44 4.63
N THR A 118 -17.47 -5.34 4.67
CA THR A 118 -16.01 -5.33 4.66
C THR A 118 -15.39 -4.84 5.97
N LEU A 119 -16.22 -4.48 6.94
CA LEU A 119 -15.76 -4.15 8.30
C LEU A 119 -15.61 -5.45 9.10
N LEU A 120 -14.39 -5.77 9.49
CA LEU A 120 -14.07 -6.93 10.29
C LEU A 120 -13.92 -6.52 11.75
N THR A 121 -14.40 -7.39 12.66
CA THR A 121 -14.20 -7.22 14.10
C THR A 121 -12.92 -7.95 14.54
N PRO A 122 -12.27 -7.51 15.64
CA PRO A 122 -11.15 -8.25 16.20
C PRO A 122 -11.51 -9.68 16.61
N ARG A 123 -12.73 -9.90 17.09
CA ARG A 123 -13.18 -11.17 17.63
C ARG A 123 -13.54 -12.16 16.52
N THR A 124 -13.00 -13.38 16.58
CA THR A 124 -13.33 -14.46 15.67
C THR A 124 -14.26 -15.50 16.30
N PRO A 125 -14.88 -16.37 15.50
CA PRO A 125 -15.61 -17.51 16.03
C PRO A 125 -14.74 -18.55 16.77
N VAL A 126 -13.42 -18.50 16.56
CA VAL A 126 -12.49 -19.41 17.24
C VAL A 126 -12.15 -18.85 18.62
N PRO A 127 -12.35 -19.60 19.70
CA PRO A 127 -12.00 -19.14 21.04
C PRO A 127 -10.52 -18.75 21.16
N ASN A 128 -10.26 -17.64 21.82
CA ASN A 128 -8.91 -17.08 22.05
C ASN A 128 -8.12 -16.69 20.78
N LEU A 129 -8.77 -16.64 19.61
CA LEU A 129 -8.18 -16.10 18.38
C LEU A 129 -8.76 -14.72 18.08
N LEU A 130 -7.91 -13.72 18.12
CA LEU A 130 -8.25 -12.34 17.78
C LEU A 130 -7.46 -11.90 16.54
N LEU A 131 -8.07 -11.01 15.76
CA LEU A 131 -7.47 -10.40 14.60
C LEU A 131 -7.04 -8.97 14.93
N THR A 132 -5.98 -8.52 14.27
CA THR A 132 -5.51 -7.13 14.31
C THR A 132 -4.89 -6.72 12.97
N GLY A 133 -4.59 -5.44 12.82
CA GLY A 133 -3.87 -4.92 11.66
C GLY A 133 -4.77 -4.31 10.58
N GLN A 134 -4.16 -4.01 9.44
CA GLN A 134 -4.78 -3.19 8.38
C GLN A 134 -5.99 -3.80 7.69
N ASN A 135 -6.20 -5.10 7.82
CA ASN A 135 -7.35 -5.78 7.18
C ASN A 135 -8.67 -5.56 7.94
N LEU A 136 -8.62 -5.21 9.22
CA LEU A 136 -9.84 -5.03 10.03
C LEU A 136 -10.63 -3.80 9.59
N ASN A 137 -10.11 -2.63 9.85
CA ASN A 137 -10.84 -1.38 9.65
C ASN A 137 -10.15 -0.45 8.66
N LEU A 138 -8.95 0.01 9.00
CA LEU A 138 -8.21 1.01 8.27
C LEU A 138 -6.75 0.56 8.08
N HIS A 139 -6.15 1.03 6.99
CA HIS A 139 -4.73 0.84 6.70
C HIS A 139 -3.88 2.04 7.18
N GLY A 140 -2.57 1.91 7.01
CA GLY A 140 -1.61 2.92 7.44
C GLY A 140 -1.35 2.91 8.95
N ILE A 141 -0.44 3.76 9.40
CA ILE A 141 -0.01 3.80 10.80
C ILE A 141 -1.20 4.03 11.74
N LEU A 142 -2.01 5.04 11.47
CA LEU A 142 -3.19 5.36 12.28
C LEU A 142 -4.18 4.19 12.30
N GLY A 143 -4.51 3.63 11.14
CA GLY A 143 -5.48 2.54 11.04
C GLY A 143 -5.03 1.28 11.77
N VAL A 144 -3.76 0.92 11.66
CA VAL A 144 -3.17 -0.23 12.36
C VAL A 144 -3.12 0.01 13.88
N SER A 145 -2.75 1.21 14.31
CA SER A 145 -2.75 1.59 15.74
C SER A 145 -4.16 1.49 16.33
N MET A 146 -5.16 2.01 15.63
CA MET A 146 -6.56 1.89 16.06
C MET A 146 -7.03 0.43 16.09
N SER A 147 -6.69 -0.37 15.11
CA SER A 147 -7.03 -1.80 15.10
C SER A 147 -6.38 -2.54 16.27
N SER A 148 -5.13 -2.23 16.60
CA SER A 148 -4.41 -2.80 17.74
C SER A 148 -5.07 -2.40 19.06
N PHE A 149 -5.43 -1.13 19.20
CA PHE A 149 -6.15 -0.62 20.36
C PHE A 149 -7.48 -1.36 20.58
N PHE A 150 -8.30 -1.51 19.55
CA PHE A 150 -9.57 -2.26 19.67
C PHE A 150 -9.34 -3.73 19.99
N THR A 151 -8.31 -4.36 19.45
CA THR A 151 -7.97 -5.75 19.78
C THR A 151 -7.54 -5.89 21.25
N CYS A 152 -6.75 -4.95 21.77
CA CYS A 152 -6.41 -4.90 23.19
C CYS A 152 -7.63 -4.66 24.07
N ALA A 153 -8.53 -3.78 23.67
CA ALA A 153 -9.77 -3.51 24.39
C ALA A 153 -10.70 -4.73 24.47
N GLU A 154 -10.69 -5.58 23.46
CA GLU A 154 -11.42 -6.88 23.50
C GLU A 154 -10.87 -7.84 24.57
N ILE A 155 -9.60 -7.75 24.92
CA ILE A 155 -8.94 -8.60 25.92
C ILE A 155 -9.06 -8.00 27.32
N LEU A 156 -8.78 -6.71 27.46
CA LEU A 156 -8.62 -6.00 28.73
C LEU A 156 -9.87 -5.28 29.20
N GLY A 157 -10.84 -5.09 28.32
CA GLY A 157 -11.95 -4.17 28.50
C GLY A 157 -11.59 -2.72 28.10
N MET A 158 -12.59 -1.97 27.63
CA MET A 158 -12.40 -0.62 27.11
C MET A 158 -11.84 0.34 28.16
N GLU A 159 -12.32 0.29 29.41
CA GLU A 159 -11.84 1.12 30.50
C GLU A 159 -10.33 0.99 30.72
N THR A 160 -9.85 -0.26 30.84
CA THR A 160 -8.42 -0.53 31.04
C THR A 160 -7.59 -0.09 29.84
N ALA A 161 -8.10 -0.29 28.62
CA ALA A 161 -7.40 0.10 27.40
C ALA A 161 -7.28 1.64 27.28
N THR A 162 -8.28 2.40 27.74
CA THR A 162 -8.25 3.87 27.71
C THR A 162 -7.45 4.49 28.85
N ASP A 163 -7.36 3.84 30.01
CA ASP A 163 -6.57 4.34 31.16
C ASP A 163 -5.09 4.56 30.84
N GLY A 164 -4.55 3.79 29.88
CA GLY A 164 -3.19 3.96 29.36
C GLY A 164 -3.00 5.12 28.38
N LEU A 165 -4.09 5.75 27.91
CA LEU A 165 -4.08 6.87 26.95
C LEU A 165 -4.27 8.22 27.66
N LYS A 166 -3.61 8.42 28.79
CA LYS A 166 -3.61 9.75 29.43
C LYS A 166 -2.80 10.70 28.55
N PHE A 167 -3.47 11.65 27.94
CA PHE A 167 -2.83 12.80 27.32
C PHE A 167 -2.50 13.76 28.45
N ASP A 168 -1.23 14.10 28.62
CA ASP A 168 -0.83 15.21 29.48
C ASP A 168 -1.38 16.50 28.84
N ASP A 169 -2.20 17.26 29.62
CA ASP A 169 -2.77 18.55 29.23
C ASP A 169 -1.68 19.63 29.09
#